data_8c75fe7c6f3f644ecdd53147442a228f
#
_entry.id   8c75fe7c6f3f644ecdd53147442a228f
#
_cell.length_a   1.000
_cell.length_b   1.000
_cell.length_c   1.000
_cell.angle_alpha   90.00
_cell.angle_beta   90.00
_cell.angle_gamma   90.00
#
_symmetry.space_group_name_H-M   'P 1'
#
loop_
_entity.id
_entity.type
_entity.pdbx_description
1 polymer ?
#
loop_
_entity_poly.entity_id
_entity_poly.type
_entity_poly.pdbx_seq_one_letter_code
_entity_poly.pdbx_strand_id
1 'polypeptide(L)'
;IGKMAAEGMLEELDPANIPNAALIGEAYRSKPFDPQNKYSVAYTWGLVCIVYNRTMVDEGDLEQGWGILWDEKYAGQVLMFNNSRDAFAIAGKLLGNSINPGSVQEIEQAAEKLKEQKSVVQSYVMDEVFDKMGGGEAALAPYYVGDGVTMMADNPDLAMFIPAEGTNIYIDAMCIPKGSRNKEAAEMFINFMCETQVALANAEYICYSSPQVEVPAL
;
A
#
# COMPACT_ATOMS: atom_id res chain seq x y z
N ILE A 1 -3.92 -1.42 13.12
CA ILE A 1 -3.16 -1.12 14.36
C ILE A 1 -4.09 -0.42 15.35
N GLY A 2 -4.58 0.81 15.09
CA GLY A 2 -5.34 1.61 16.05
C GLY A 2 -6.52 0.88 16.70
N LYS A 3 -7.33 0.14 15.92
CA LYS A 3 -8.42 -0.67 16.46
C LYS A 3 -7.90 -1.78 17.38
N MET A 4 -6.85 -2.49 16.98
CA MET A 4 -6.25 -3.57 17.78
C MET A 4 -5.67 -3.03 19.11
N ALA A 5 -5.02 -1.86 19.07
CA ALA A 5 -4.53 -1.20 20.29
C ALA A 5 -5.67 -0.81 21.22
N ALA A 6 -6.76 -0.21 20.69
CA ALA A 6 -7.94 0.17 21.48
C ALA A 6 -8.67 -1.03 22.10
N GLU A 7 -8.63 -2.19 21.45
CA GLU A 7 -9.22 -3.45 21.94
C GLU A 7 -8.25 -4.25 22.85
N GLY A 8 -7.06 -3.71 23.15
CA GLY A 8 -6.07 -4.36 24.04
C GLY A 8 -5.44 -5.61 23.44
N MET A 9 -5.38 -5.72 22.10
CA MET A 9 -4.87 -6.89 21.39
C MET A 9 -3.36 -6.82 21.14
N LEU A 10 -2.70 -5.71 21.46
CA LEU A 10 -1.27 -5.50 21.27
C LEU A 10 -0.55 -5.31 22.60
N GLU A 11 0.71 -5.72 22.67
CA GLU A 11 1.62 -5.38 23.77
C GLU A 11 2.14 -3.95 23.59
N GLU A 12 2.27 -3.22 24.70
CA GLU A 12 3.05 -1.98 24.70
C GLU A 12 4.53 -2.33 24.52
N LEU A 13 5.21 -1.64 23.60
CA LEU A 13 6.63 -1.81 23.34
C LEU A 13 7.46 -1.14 24.44
N ASP A 14 8.60 -1.74 24.80
CA ASP A 14 9.58 -1.13 25.66
C ASP A 14 10.65 -0.42 24.79
N PRO A 15 10.70 0.93 24.79
CA PRO A 15 11.70 1.67 24.00
C PRO A 15 13.15 1.35 24.38
N ALA A 16 13.40 0.86 25.60
CA ALA A 16 14.73 0.47 26.04
C ALA A 16 15.28 -0.75 25.26
N ASN A 17 14.38 -1.61 24.77
CA ASN A 17 14.73 -2.78 23.96
C ASN A 17 14.77 -2.46 22.44
N ILE A 18 14.33 -1.25 22.03
CA ILE A 18 14.24 -0.84 20.63
C ILE A 18 14.91 0.53 20.40
N PRO A 19 16.17 0.72 20.79
CA PRO A 19 16.85 2.02 20.67
C PRO A 19 16.93 2.52 19.21
N ASN A 20 17.04 1.62 18.23
CA ASN A 20 17.10 1.98 16.81
C ASN A 20 15.79 2.53 16.24
N ALA A 21 14.66 2.41 16.96
CA ALA A 21 13.42 3.09 16.58
C ALA A 21 13.58 4.62 16.53
N ALA A 22 14.60 5.18 17.17
CA ALA A 22 14.96 6.59 17.07
C ALA A 22 15.38 6.99 15.63
N LEU A 23 15.84 6.04 14.81
CA LEU A 23 16.22 6.25 13.41
C LEU A 23 15.02 6.32 12.46
N ILE A 24 13.82 6.00 12.92
CA ILE A 24 12.61 6.15 12.11
C ILE A 24 12.27 7.64 11.96
N GLY A 25 12.06 8.09 10.74
CA GLY A 25 11.76 9.49 10.42
C GLY A 25 10.48 10.01 11.09
N GLU A 26 10.47 11.28 11.44
CA GLU A 26 9.31 11.92 12.09
C GLU A 26 8.03 11.80 11.25
N ALA A 27 8.17 11.83 9.91
CA ALA A 27 7.06 11.63 9.01
C ALA A 27 6.32 10.29 9.18
N TYR A 28 6.95 9.29 9.79
CA TYR A 28 6.42 7.93 9.97
C TYR A 28 6.09 7.57 11.41
N ARG A 29 6.37 8.48 12.36
CA ARG A 29 6.05 8.35 13.79
C ARG A 29 4.78 9.09 14.16
N SER A 30 4.25 8.80 15.35
CA SER A 30 3.10 9.51 15.97
C SER A 30 1.88 9.60 15.06
N LYS A 31 1.58 8.54 14.33
CA LYS A 31 0.44 8.49 13.44
C LYS A 31 -0.88 8.36 14.19
N PRO A 32 -2.02 8.77 13.61
CA PRO A 32 -3.33 8.70 14.27
C PRO A 32 -3.69 7.31 14.81
N PHE A 33 -3.14 6.24 14.24
CA PHE A 33 -3.36 4.88 14.70
C PHE A 33 -2.50 4.48 15.92
N ASP A 34 -1.41 5.21 16.21
CA ASP A 34 -0.56 5.06 17.38
C ASP A 34 0.17 6.39 17.71
N PRO A 35 -0.55 7.39 18.26
CA PRO A 35 -0.01 8.74 18.43
C PRO A 35 1.17 8.85 19.38
N GLN A 36 1.36 7.86 20.24
CA GLN A 36 2.44 7.83 21.22
C GLN A 36 3.56 6.85 20.88
N ASN A 37 3.47 6.18 19.73
CA ASN A 37 4.39 5.11 19.29
C ASN A 37 4.55 4.01 20.35
N LYS A 38 3.43 3.62 21.00
CA LYS A 38 3.45 2.64 22.09
C LYS A 38 3.37 1.21 21.59
N TYR A 39 2.72 0.98 20.44
CA TYR A 39 2.31 -0.34 19.99
C TYR A 39 2.96 -0.75 18.67
N SER A 40 3.62 0.19 18.00
CA SER A 40 4.12 -0.05 16.64
C SER A 40 5.41 0.70 16.34
N VAL A 41 6.24 0.10 15.49
CA VAL A 41 7.39 0.74 14.84
C VAL A 41 7.20 0.63 13.33
N ALA A 42 7.30 1.74 12.61
CA ALA A 42 7.18 1.74 11.15
C ALA A 42 8.29 0.87 10.53
N TYR A 43 7.91 0.07 9.53
CA TYR A 43 8.76 -0.92 8.88
C TYR A 43 9.05 -0.56 7.44
N THR A 44 8.01 -0.34 6.64
CA THR A 44 8.07 0.12 5.26
C THR A 44 6.98 1.15 5.01
N TRP A 45 7.07 1.83 3.88
CA TRP A 45 6.00 2.66 3.38
C TRP A 45 5.96 2.62 1.86
N GLY A 46 4.84 2.97 1.29
CA GLY A 46 4.69 3.02 -0.15
C GLY A 46 3.44 3.77 -0.58
N LEU A 47 3.22 3.73 -1.88
CA LEU A 47 2.11 4.37 -2.58
C LEU A 47 1.31 3.32 -3.35
N VAL A 48 0.04 3.60 -3.59
CA VAL A 48 -0.74 2.86 -4.58
C VAL A 48 -0.58 3.54 -5.93
N CYS A 49 -0.33 2.77 -6.98
CA CYS A 49 -0.18 3.23 -8.36
C CYS A 49 -1.13 2.46 -9.29
N ILE A 50 -1.13 2.79 -10.57
CA ILE A 50 -1.68 1.93 -11.61
C ILE A 50 -0.50 1.30 -12.36
N VAL A 51 -0.44 -0.03 -12.36
CA VAL A 51 0.42 -0.82 -13.23
C VAL A 51 -0.35 -1.08 -14.53
N TYR A 52 0.29 -0.89 -15.66
CA TYR A 52 -0.33 -1.09 -16.96
C TYR A 52 0.60 -1.76 -17.96
N ASN A 53 0.02 -2.48 -18.92
CA ASN A 53 0.77 -3.09 -20.02
C ASN A 53 0.82 -2.11 -21.20
N ARG A 54 2.02 -1.64 -21.57
CA ARG A 54 2.27 -0.68 -22.66
C ARG A 54 1.84 -1.17 -24.03
N THR A 55 1.73 -2.49 -24.20
CA THR A 55 1.31 -3.09 -25.49
C THR A 55 -0.21 -3.16 -25.61
N MET A 56 -0.95 -2.93 -24.53
CA MET A 56 -2.41 -3.05 -24.45
C MET A 56 -3.11 -1.72 -24.14
N VAL A 57 -2.39 -0.75 -23.56
CA VAL A 57 -2.93 0.54 -23.11
C VAL A 57 -2.36 1.66 -23.97
N ASP A 58 -3.23 2.52 -24.49
CA ASP A 58 -2.82 3.72 -25.21
C ASP A 58 -2.30 4.79 -24.21
N GLU A 59 -1.11 5.33 -24.44
CA GLU A 59 -0.49 6.31 -23.53
C GLU A 59 -1.35 7.56 -23.29
N GLY A 60 -2.12 7.99 -24.30
CA GLY A 60 -3.03 9.13 -24.17
C GLY A 60 -4.16 8.91 -23.15
N ASP A 61 -4.54 7.66 -22.91
CA ASP A 61 -5.60 7.33 -21.95
C ASP A 61 -5.14 7.43 -20.51
N LEU A 62 -3.82 7.44 -20.23
CA LEU A 62 -3.26 7.60 -18.90
C LEU A 62 -3.63 8.97 -18.26
N GLU A 63 -3.95 9.97 -19.08
CA GLU A 63 -4.42 11.29 -18.63
C GLU A 63 -5.76 11.21 -17.87
N GLN A 64 -6.52 10.11 -18.03
CA GLN A 64 -7.74 9.86 -17.26
C GLN A 64 -7.50 9.62 -15.76
N GLY A 65 -6.24 9.45 -15.34
CA GLY A 65 -5.89 9.17 -13.96
C GLY A 65 -6.57 7.89 -13.44
N TRP A 66 -7.20 7.94 -12.26
CA TRP A 66 -7.97 6.81 -11.74
C TRP A 66 -9.16 6.42 -12.61
N GLY A 67 -9.66 7.34 -13.44
CA GLY A 67 -10.80 7.11 -14.35
C GLY A 67 -10.57 6.00 -15.35
N ILE A 68 -9.32 5.75 -15.76
CA ILE A 68 -8.98 4.70 -16.72
C ILE A 68 -9.44 3.30 -16.27
N LEU A 69 -9.54 3.07 -14.94
CA LEU A 69 -10.02 1.80 -14.39
C LEU A 69 -11.54 1.61 -14.56
N TRP A 70 -12.26 2.60 -15.07
CA TRP A 70 -13.69 2.56 -15.41
C TRP A 70 -13.93 2.70 -16.91
N ASP A 71 -12.88 2.80 -17.73
CA ASP A 71 -13.03 2.96 -19.18
C ASP A 71 -13.47 1.65 -19.84
N GLU A 72 -14.65 1.68 -20.49
CA GLU A 72 -15.21 0.53 -21.21
C GLU A 72 -14.30 0.02 -22.33
N LYS A 73 -13.37 0.85 -22.83
CA LYS A 73 -12.34 0.43 -23.79
C LYS A 73 -11.52 -0.74 -23.29
N TYR A 74 -11.32 -0.83 -21.98
CA TYR A 74 -10.52 -1.87 -21.31
C TYR A 74 -11.40 -2.92 -20.61
N ALA A 75 -12.69 -3.03 -20.97
CA ALA A 75 -13.60 -3.98 -20.35
C ALA A 75 -13.08 -5.43 -20.44
N GLY A 76 -13.08 -6.12 -19.29
CA GLY A 76 -12.55 -7.47 -19.16
C GLY A 76 -11.01 -7.54 -19.09
N GLN A 77 -10.32 -6.41 -19.06
CA GLN A 77 -8.85 -6.32 -18.97
C GLN A 77 -8.37 -5.51 -17.77
N VAL A 78 -9.28 -5.06 -16.92
CA VAL A 78 -8.97 -4.31 -15.68
C VAL A 78 -9.04 -5.26 -14.49
N LEU A 79 -7.97 -5.31 -13.72
CA LEU A 79 -7.97 -5.91 -12.40
C LEU A 79 -8.36 -4.84 -11.37
N MET A 80 -8.90 -5.27 -10.24
CA MET A 80 -9.19 -4.40 -9.11
C MET A 80 -8.82 -5.08 -7.80
N PHE A 81 -8.51 -4.29 -6.78
CA PHE A 81 -8.20 -4.82 -5.45
C PHE A 81 -9.32 -5.67 -4.85
N ASN A 82 -8.96 -6.83 -4.34
CA ASN A 82 -9.75 -7.60 -3.38
C ASN A 82 -9.50 -7.11 -1.93
N ASN A 83 -9.04 -5.87 -1.79
CA ASN A 83 -8.90 -5.13 -0.54
C ASN A 83 -9.89 -3.97 -0.57
N SER A 84 -10.92 -4.04 0.26
CA SER A 84 -11.99 -3.04 0.26
C SER A 84 -11.50 -1.64 0.59
N ARG A 85 -10.49 -1.48 1.44
CA ARG A 85 -9.99 -0.14 1.83
C ARG A 85 -9.35 0.58 0.65
N ASP A 86 -8.48 -0.11 -0.10
CA ASP A 86 -7.82 0.48 -1.26
C ASP A 86 -8.80 0.70 -2.42
N ALA A 87 -9.72 -0.26 -2.65
CA ALA A 87 -10.77 -0.09 -3.66
C ALA A 87 -11.65 1.14 -3.38
N PHE A 88 -12.10 1.33 -2.13
CA PHE A 88 -12.88 2.49 -1.73
C PHE A 88 -12.08 3.79 -1.76
N ALA A 89 -10.79 3.76 -1.40
CA ALA A 89 -9.89 4.91 -1.48
C ALA A 89 -9.74 5.39 -2.92
N ILE A 90 -9.54 4.49 -3.88
CA ILE A 90 -9.45 4.78 -5.32
C ILE A 90 -10.75 5.40 -5.84
N ALA A 91 -11.91 4.78 -5.53
CA ALA A 91 -13.20 5.31 -5.94
C ALA A 91 -13.47 6.69 -5.31
N GLY A 92 -13.09 6.88 -4.04
CA GLY A 92 -13.17 8.18 -3.36
C GLY A 92 -12.30 9.23 -4.03
N LYS A 93 -11.07 8.89 -4.41
CA LYS A 93 -10.17 9.82 -5.14
C LYS A 93 -10.73 10.21 -6.49
N LEU A 94 -11.26 9.26 -7.26
CA LEU A 94 -11.94 9.53 -8.53
C LEU A 94 -13.12 10.49 -8.37
N LEU A 95 -13.82 10.44 -7.24
CA LEU A 95 -14.91 11.36 -6.91
C LEU A 95 -14.46 12.69 -6.31
N GLY A 96 -13.14 12.93 -6.19
CA GLY A 96 -12.57 14.13 -5.59
C GLY A 96 -12.58 14.14 -4.06
N ASN A 97 -12.89 13.03 -3.41
CA ASN A 97 -12.93 12.87 -1.96
C ASN A 97 -11.56 12.54 -1.35
N SER A 98 -11.50 12.59 -0.03
CA SER A 98 -10.36 12.04 0.73
C SER A 98 -10.32 10.52 0.65
N ILE A 99 -9.10 9.93 0.73
CA ILE A 99 -8.92 8.48 0.92
C ILE A 99 -9.51 7.99 2.25
N ASN A 100 -9.67 8.89 3.21
CA ASN A 100 -10.33 8.64 4.49
C ASN A 100 -11.68 9.37 4.47
N PRO A 101 -12.78 8.68 4.16
CA PRO A 101 -14.09 9.31 4.04
C PRO A 101 -14.52 9.95 5.36
N GLY A 102 -15.03 11.17 5.28
CA GLY A 102 -15.52 11.94 6.44
C GLY A 102 -16.97 11.64 6.80
N SER A 103 -17.69 10.90 5.95
CA SER A 103 -19.10 10.61 6.13
C SER A 103 -19.53 9.27 5.54
N VAL A 104 -20.66 8.74 6.01
CA VAL A 104 -21.29 7.55 5.44
C VAL A 104 -21.70 7.80 3.98
N GLN A 105 -22.13 9.02 3.67
CA GLN A 105 -22.53 9.39 2.31
C GLN A 105 -21.37 9.24 1.31
N GLU A 106 -20.16 9.66 1.67
CA GLU A 106 -18.97 9.47 0.82
C GLU A 106 -18.66 7.98 0.59
N ILE A 107 -18.85 7.14 1.62
CA ILE A 107 -18.69 5.68 1.50
C ILE A 107 -19.74 5.10 0.53
N GLU A 108 -20.99 5.54 0.65
CA GLU A 108 -22.07 5.09 -0.24
C GLU A 108 -21.80 5.51 -1.70
N GLN A 109 -21.35 6.75 -1.93
CA GLN A 109 -20.97 7.23 -3.26
C GLN A 109 -19.83 6.40 -3.87
N ALA A 110 -18.79 6.11 -3.09
CA ALA A 110 -17.69 5.25 -3.53
C ALA A 110 -18.18 3.82 -3.83
N ALA A 111 -19.10 3.28 -3.02
CA ALA A 111 -19.69 1.97 -3.26
C ALA A 111 -20.48 1.92 -4.57
N GLU A 112 -21.30 2.95 -4.88
CA GLU A 112 -22.01 3.02 -6.16
C GLU A 112 -21.03 3.12 -7.32
N LYS A 113 -19.97 3.91 -7.18
CA LYS A 113 -18.93 4.02 -8.21
C LYS A 113 -18.21 2.68 -8.47
N LEU A 114 -17.93 1.90 -7.42
CA LEU A 114 -17.38 0.55 -7.56
C LEU A 114 -18.37 -0.44 -8.19
N LYS A 115 -19.68 -0.26 -7.98
CA LYS A 115 -20.69 -1.07 -8.66
C LYS A 115 -20.73 -0.81 -10.16
N GLU A 116 -20.59 0.46 -10.59
CA GLU A 116 -20.47 0.82 -12.00
C GLU A 116 -19.28 0.13 -12.67
N GLN A 117 -18.15 0.02 -11.95
CA GLN A 117 -16.93 -0.60 -12.46
C GLN A 117 -17.07 -2.10 -12.78
N LYS A 118 -18.06 -2.79 -12.21
CA LYS A 118 -18.21 -4.25 -12.37
C LYS A 118 -18.32 -4.72 -13.82
N SER A 119 -18.82 -3.89 -14.73
CA SER A 119 -18.89 -4.21 -16.15
C SER A 119 -17.54 -4.23 -16.84
N VAL A 120 -16.53 -3.56 -16.26
CA VAL A 120 -15.19 -3.38 -16.82
C VAL A 120 -14.19 -4.35 -16.18
N VAL A 121 -14.38 -4.67 -14.90
CA VAL A 121 -13.45 -5.49 -14.11
C VAL A 121 -13.41 -6.94 -14.59
N GLN A 122 -12.19 -7.44 -14.88
CA GLN A 122 -11.93 -8.85 -15.17
C GLN A 122 -12.04 -9.69 -13.89
N SER A 123 -11.32 -9.29 -12.84
CA SER A 123 -11.31 -9.96 -11.54
C SER A 123 -10.84 -9.05 -10.42
N TYR A 124 -11.25 -9.41 -9.19
CA TYR A 124 -10.73 -8.82 -7.96
C TYR A 124 -9.58 -9.68 -7.46
N VAL A 125 -8.41 -9.09 -7.27
CA VAL A 125 -7.16 -9.80 -7.00
C VAL A 125 -6.38 -9.20 -5.82
N MET A 126 -5.50 -9.99 -5.26
CA MET A 126 -4.35 -9.58 -4.47
C MET A 126 -3.11 -10.14 -5.17
N ASP A 127 -2.46 -11.15 -4.62
CA ASP A 127 -1.19 -11.66 -5.16
C ASP A 127 -1.32 -12.27 -6.58
N GLU A 128 -2.53 -12.65 -7.01
CA GLU A 128 -2.78 -13.11 -8.38
C GLU A 128 -2.50 -12.03 -9.46
N VAL A 129 -2.31 -10.77 -9.05
CA VAL A 129 -1.93 -9.69 -9.95
C VAL A 129 -0.58 -9.96 -10.63
N PHE A 130 0.37 -10.58 -9.94
CA PHE A 130 1.69 -10.89 -10.48
C PHE A 130 1.57 -11.81 -11.70
N ASP A 131 0.83 -12.91 -11.58
CA ASP A 131 0.63 -13.86 -12.67
C ASP A 131 -0.14 -13.23 -13.84
N LYS A 132 -1.21 -12.47 -13.53
CA LYS A 132 -2.09 -11.90 -14.56
C LYS A 132 -1.43 -10.76 -15.33
N MET A 133 -0.77 -9.83 -14.65
CA MET A 133 -0.05 -8.75 -15.31
C MET A 133 1.21 -9.27 -16.00
N GLY A 134 1.99 -10.12 -15.32
CA GLY A 134 3.19 -10.74 -15.86
C GLY A 134 2.90 -11.61 -17.10
N GLY A 135 1.79 -12.34 -17.11
CA GLY A 135 1.32 -13.16 -18.22
C GLY A 135 0.65 -12.39 -19.34
N GLY A 136 0.41 -11.08 -19.20
CA GLY A 136 -0.29 -10.28 -20.20
C GLY A 136 -1.79 -10.57 -20.30
N GLU A 137 -2.40 -11.12 -19.24
CA GLU A 137 -3.83 -11.43 -19.20
C GLU A 137 -4.71 -10.20 -18.90
N ALA A 138 -4.11 -9.12 -18.38
CA ALA A 138 -4.78 -7.88 -18.06
C ALA A 138 -3.98 -6.66 -18.53
N ALA A 139 -4.70 -5.59 -18.85
CA ALA A 139 -4.12 -4.35 -19.32
C ALA A 139 -3.78 -3.38 -18.18
N LEU A 140 -4.60 -3.36 -17.11
CA LEU A 140 -4.56 -2.37 -16.04
C LEU A 140 -4.81 -3.03 -14.68
N ALA A 141 -4.02 -2.63 -13.69
CA ALA A 141 -4.20 -3.02 -12.30
C ALA A 141 -3.79 -1.90 -11.35
N PRO A 142 -4.64 -1.44 -10.42
CA PRO A 142 -4.14 -0.68 -9.29
C PRO A 142 -3.37 -1.61 -8.37
N TYR A 143 -2.16 -1.22 -7.97
CA TYR A 143 -1.37 -2.02 -7.04
C TYR A 143 -0.34 -1.17 -6.28
N TYR A 144 0.45 -1.81 -5.43
CA TYR A 144 1.46 -1.14 -4.63
C TYR A 144 2.73 -0.89 -5.45
N VAL A 145 3.35 0.28 -5.28
CA VAL A 145 4.51 0.70 -6.09
C VAL A 145 5.67 -0.29 -5.99
N GLY A 146 5.98 -0.82 -4.80
CA GLY A 146 7.06 -1.80 -4.64
C GLY A 146 6.85 -3.07 -5.45
N ASP A 147 5.63 -3.60 -5.41
CA ASP A 147 5.25 -4.76 -6.23
C ASP A 147 5.22 -4.41 -7.73
N GLY A 148 4.84 -3.17 -8.06
CA GLY A 148 4.94 -2.65 -9.43
C GLY A 148 6.37 -2.67 -9.97
N VAL A 149 7.36 -2.28 -9.14
CA VAL A 149 8.79 -2.37 -9.50
C VAL A 149 9.19 -3.81 -9.77
N THR A 150 8.78 -4.76 -8.92
CA THR A 150 9.05 -6.18 -9.10
C THR A 150 8.42 -6.72 -10.39
N MET A 151 7.15 -6.41 -10.64
CA MET A 151 6.46 -6.82 -11.88
C MET A 151 7.12 -6.26 -13.13
N MET A 152 7.58 -5.00 -13.09
CA MET A 152 8.29 -4.37 -14.23
C MET A 152 9.68 -4.96 -14.46
N ALA A 153 10.35 -5.48 -13.42
CA ALA A 153 11.62 -6.18 -13.56
C ALA A 153 11.44 -7.55 -14.26
N ASP A 154 10.31 -8.22 -14.01
CA ASP A 154 9.99 -9.51 -14.61
C ASP A 154 9.40 -9.38 -16.01
N ASN A 155 8.65 -8.32 -16.30
CA ASN A 155 8.04 -8.08 -17.61
C ASN A 155 8.26 -6.63 -18.07
N PRO A 156 9.13 -6.39 -19.09
CA PRO A 156 9.45 -5.05 -19.60
C PRO A 156 8.28 -4.35 -20.31
N ASP A 157 7.22 -5.06 -20.66
CA ASP A 157 6.01 -4.48 -21.25
C ASP A 157 5.17 -3.74 -20.21
N LEU A 158 5.44 -3.95 -18.93
CA LEU A 158 4.75 -3.27 -17.85
C LEU A 158 5.37 -1.91 -17.55
N ALA A 159 4.53 -1.00 -17.13
CA ALA A 159 4.89 0.30 -16.58
C ALA A 159 3.91 0.67 -15.46
N MET A 160 4.22 1.72 -14.73
CA MET A 160 3.33 2.24 -13.71
C MET A 160 3.29 3.76 -13.72
N PHE A 161 2.20 4.33 -13.23
CA PHE A 161 2.08 5.76 -12.99
C PHE A 161 1.22 6.03 -11.75
N ILE A 162 1.42 7.20 -11.18
CA ILE A 162 0.61 7.70 -10.07
C ILE A 162 -0.37 8.72 -10.61
N PRO A 163 -1.69 8.49 -10.50
CA PRO A 163 -2.71 9.43 -10.96
C PRO A 163 -2.61 10.82 -10.32
N ALA A 164 -2.87 11.85 -11.13
CA ALA A 164 -2.74 13.25 -10.73
C ALA A 164 -3.70 13.67 -9.61
N GLU A 165 -4.81 12.96 -9.42
CA GLU A 165 -5.76 13.18 -8.34
C GLU A 165 -5.17 12.83 -6.97
N GLY A 166 -3.97 12.26 -6.96
CA GLY A 166 -3.27 11.78 -5.76
C GLY A 166 -3.64 10.35 -5.40
N THR A 167 -2.90 9.80 -4.45
CA THR A 167 -3.02 8.38 -4.09
C THR A 167 -2.95 8.15 -2.58
N ASN A 168 -3.11 6.89 -2.19
CA ASN A 168 -2.91 6.41 -0.83
C ASN A 168 -1.42 6.27 -0.52
N ILE A 169 -0.97 6.87 0.59
CA ILE A 169 0.30 6.54 1.24
C ILE A 169 -0.03 5.59 2.38
N TYR A 170 0.58 4.41 2.38
CA TYR A 170 0.46 3.47 3.48
C TYR A 170 1.78 3.31 4.22
N ILE A 171 1.69 2.91 5.48
CA ILE A 171 2.82 2.62 6.35
C ILE A 171 2.57 1.24 6.95
N ASP A 172 3.45 0.30 6.64
CA ASP A 172 3.49 -0.97 7.33
C ASP A 172 4.25 -0.81 8.63
N ALA A 173 3.80 -1.49 9.67
CA ALA A 173 4.43 -1.37 10.97
C ALA A 173 4.47 -2.71 11.70
N MET A 174 5.55 -2.92 12.44
CA MET A 174 5.78 -4.07 13.29
C MET A 174 5.07 -3.86 14.64
N CYS A 175 4.30 -4.86 15.08
CA CYS A 175 3.57 -4.88 16.34
C CYS A 175 3.74 -6.24 17.02
N ILE A 176 3.54 -6.29 18.32
CA ILE A 176 3.59 -7.54 19.10
C ILE A 176 2.17 -7.86 19.60
N PRO A 177 1.59 -9.03 19.25
CA PRO A 177 0.29 -9.43 19.75
C PRO A 177 0.29 -9.62 21.27
N LYS A 178 -0.83 -9.26 21.91
CA LYS A 178 -1.05 -9.43 23.35
C LYS A 178 -0.89 -10.89 23.77
N GLY A 179 -0.16 -11.10 24.86
CA GLY A 179 0.12 -12.45 25.39
C GLY A 179 1.28 -13.17 24.69
N SER A 180 2.06 -12.46 23.85
CA SER A 180 3.31 -13.01 23.30
C SER A 180 4.26 -13.46 24.42
N ARG A 181 4.72 -14.72 24.34
CA ARG A 181 5.58 -15.33 25.36
C ARG A 181 7.04 -14.83 25.28
N ASN A 182 7.44 -14.31 24.12
CA ASN A 182 8.81 -13.89 23.82
C ASN A 182 8.86 -12.42 23.45
N LYS A 183 8.17 -11.56 24.24
CA LYS A 183 8.05 -10.12 23.96
C LYS A 183 9.42 -9.45 23.79
N GLU A 184 10.36 -9.69 24.71
CA GLU A 184 11.70 -9.12 24.68
C GLU A 184 12.45 -9.52 23.39
N ALA A 185 12.41 -10.80 23.00
CA ALA A 185 13.03 -11.26 21.76
C ALA A 185 12.37 -10.65 20.52
N ALA A 186 11.07 -10.43 20.54
CA ALA A 186 10.36 -9.74 19.46
C ALA A 186 10.77 -8.26 19.38
N GLU A 187 10.93 -7.58 20.50
CA GLU A 187 11.44 -6.21 20.56
C GLU A 187 12.89 -6.11 20.05
N MET A 188 13.74 -7.06 20.43
CA MET A 188 15.11 -7.16 19.88
C MET A 188 15.12 -7.37 18.36
N PHE A 189 14.19 -8.18 17.84
CA PHE A 189 14.04 -8.36 16.39
C PHE A 189 13.55 -7.07 15.71
N ILE A 190 12.58 -6.37 16.30
CA ILE A 190 12.13 -5.06 15.79
C ILE A 190 13.31 -4.08 15.77
N ASN A 191 14.12 -4.07 16.84
CA ASN A 191 15.32 -3.22 16.92
C ASN A 191 16.33 -3.56 15.81
N PHE A 192 16.57 -4.85 15.56
CA PHE A 192 17.44 -5.32 14.48
C PHE A 192 16.94 -4.86 13.11
N MET A 193 15.63 -4.94 12.84
CA MET A 193 15.04 -4.47 11.58
C MET A 193 15.16 -2.96 11.38
N CYS A 194 15.39 -2.20 12.44
CA CYS A 194 15.63 -0.75 12.38
C CYS A 194 17.11 -0.38 12.16
N GLU A 195 18.05 -1.35 12.19
CA GLU A 195 19.46 -1.07 11.88
C GLU A 195 19.61 -0.62 10.44
N THR A 196 20.42 0.42 10.17
CA THR A 196 20.55 1.04 8.84
C THR A 196 20.88 0.02 7.75
N GLN A 197 21.83 -0.87 7.97
CA GLN A 197 22.24 -1.87 6.97
C GLN A 197 21.16 -2.93 6.74
N VAL A 198 20.44 -3.30 7.79
CA VAL A 198 19.34 -4.27 7.70
C VAL A 198 18.15 -3.65 6.98
N ALA A 199 17.78 -2.43 7.35
CA ALA A 199 16.69 -1.68 6.71
C ALA A 199 16.97 -1.42 5.22
N LEU A 200 18.23 -1.10 4.86
CA LEU A 200 18.65 -0.94 3.46
C LEU A 200 18.52 -2.26 2.69
N ALA A 201 19.13 -3.32 3.18
CA ALA A 201 19.09 -4.63 2.51
C ALA A 201 17.65 -5.16 2.35
N ASN A 202 16.81 -4.91 3.37
CA ASN A 202 15.40 -5.26 3.30
C ASN A 202 14.66 -4.44 2.23
N ALA A 203 14.86 -3.10 2.21
CA ALA A 203 14.22 -2.22 1.24
C ALA A 203 14.59 -2.59 -0.20
N GLU A 204 15.88 -2.87 -0.45
CA GLU A 204 16.37 -3.34 -1.75
C GLU A 204 15.76 -4.68 -2.17
N TYR A 205 15.62 -5.61 -1.22
CA TYR A 205 15.10 -6.94 -1.51
C TYR A 205 13.60 -6.95 -1.81
N ILE A 206 12.80 -6.18 -1.05
CA ILE A 206 11.34 -6.16 -1.22
C ILE A 206 10.86 -5.03 -2.14
N CYS A 207 11.76 -4.15 -2.62
CA CYS A 207 11.46 -2.97 -3.45
C CYS A 207 10.48 -1.97 -2.79
N TYR A 208 10.47 -1.89 -1.46
CA TYR A 208 9.66 -0.93 -0.70
C TYR A 208 10.54 0.09 -0.01
N SER A 209 10.06 1.34 0.08
CA SER A 209 10.80 2.41 0.74
C SER A 209 10.91 2.19 2.25
N SER A 210 12.09 2.46 2.80
CA SER A 210 12.32 2.42 4.24
C SER A 210 11.90 3.73 4.90
N PRO A 211 11.30 3.70 6.10
CA PRO A 211 11.04 4.89 6.89
C PRO A 211 12.27 5.36 7.71
N GLN A 212 13.40 4.64 7.64
CA GLN A 212 14.62 4.91 8.40
C GLN A 212 15.42 6.03 7.71
N VAL A 213 15.82 7.06 8.49
CA VAL A 213 16.37 8.33 7.94
C VAL A 213 17.75 8.24 7.29
N GLU A 214 18.52 7.19 7.62
CA GLU A 214 19.84 6.97 7.03
C GLU A 214 19.81 6.09 5.77
N VAL A 215 18.65 5.50 5.48
CA VAL A 215 18.42 4.73 4.24
C VAL A 215 17.92 5.68 3.17
N PRO A 216 18.60 5.77 2.00
CA PRO A 216 18.13 6.58 0.88
C PRO A 216 16.70 6.19 0.45
N ALA A 217 15.92 7.16 0.00
CA ALA A 217 14.67 6.85 -0.68
C ALA A 217 15.00 6.09 -2.00
N LEU A 218 14.35 4.96 -2.20
CA LEU A 218 14.41 4.19 -3.43
C LEU A 218 13.54 4.83 -4.50
#